data_ce995646e08c0dda04c1fbd131a0d216
#
_entry.id   ce995646e08c0dda04c1fbd131a0d216
#
_cell.length_a   1.000
_cell.length_b   1.000
_cell.length_c   1.000
_cell.angle_alpha   90.00
_cell.angle_beta   90.00
_cell.angle_gamma   90.00
#
_symmetry.space_group_name_H-M   'P 1'
#
loop_
_entity.id
_entity.type
_entity.pdbx_description
1 polymer ?
#
loop_
_entity_poly.entity_id
_entity_poly.type
_entity_poly.pdbx_seq_one_letter_code
_entity_poly.pdbx_strand_id
1 'polypeptide(L)'
;ILEAGTGIGKSIAYLLPSIIFALENSTPVVVSTNTINLQEQLMSKDIPDLLQVLAKAKKRLAGSELHIAQLKGRSNYICLRRWNAWRQTPGLPWEESRFLLRLLLWVNSTSSGDRAELNLNRAELDLWPRVCASEDNCVTTRCNYYPAGCFLYRARQMAQGAHLIVVNHALLLSDLAKSGSILPEYHRLVVDEAHRLEEEATDQLGYE
;
A
#
# COMPACT_ATOMS: atom_id res chain seq x y z
N ILE A 1 24.39 -2.70 6.53
CA ILE A 1 24.22 -2.44 5.09
C ILE A 1 24.67 -3.67 4.35
N LEU A 2 23.84 -4.16 3.43
CA LEU A 2 24.14 -5.28 2.54
C LEU A 2 24.08 -4.77 1.10
N GLU A 3 25.14 -4.98 0.35
CA GLU A 3 25.20 -4.66 -1.07
C GLU A 3 25.20 -5.95 -1.90
N ALA A 4 24.32 -6.00 -2.90
CA ALA A 4 24.14 -7.18 -3.69
C ALA A 4 23.60 -6.84 -5.08
N GLY A 5 24.09 -7.51 -6.11
CA GLY A 5 23.64 -7.34 -7.49
C GLY A 5 22.16 -7.68 -7.71
N THR A 6 21.63 -7.34 -8.87
CA THR A 6 20.27 -7.70 -9.27
C THR A 6 20.13 -9.21 -9.51
N GLY A 7 18.96 -9.80 -9.23
CA GLY A 7 18.65 -11.19 -9.56
C GLY A 7 19.22 -12.25 -8.62
N ILE A 8 19.94 -11.90 -7.55
CA ILE A 8 20.57 -12.87 -6.62
C ILE A 8 19.67 -13.27 -5.44
N GLY A 9 18.41 -12.89 -5.43
CA GLY A 9 17.47 -13.28 -4.36
C GLY A 9 17.49 -12.36 -3.14
N LYS A 10 17.81 -11.06 -3.29
CA LYS A 10 17.79 -10.07 -2.19
C LYS A 10 16.48 -10.08 -1.41
N SER A 11 15.34 -10.10 -2.12
CA SER A 11 14.01 -10.07 -1.49
C SER A 11 13.84 -11.23 -0.49
N ILE A 12 14.21 -12.45 -0.88
CA ILE A 12 14.10 -13.62 -0.01
C ILE A 12 15.06 -13.50 1.19
N ALA A 13 16.26 -12.95 0.96
CA ALA A 13 17.29 -12.83 2.00
C ALA A 13 16.87 -11.90 3.16
N TYR A 14 16.05 -10.87 2.91
CA TYR A 14 15.53 -10.04 4.00
C TYR A 14 14.10 -10.41 4.43
N LEU A 15 13.24 -10.90 3.53
CA LEU A 15 11.87 -11.29 3.87
C LEU A 15 11.82 -12.47 4.83
N LEU A 16 12.63 -13.51 4.59
CA LEU A 16 12.62 -14.70 5.44
C LEU A 16 12.95 -14.40 6.91
N PRO A 17 14.06 -13.76 7.25
CA PRO A 17 14.35 -13.41 8.63
C PRO A 17 13.34 -12.40 9.21
N SER A 18 12.80 -11.48 8.40
CA SER A 18 11.79 -10.54 8.85
C SER A 18 10.50 -11.22 9.28
N ILE A 19 10.03 -12.19 8.49
CA ILE A 19 8.83 -12.97 8.81
C ILE A 19 9.05 -13.81 10.07
N ILE A 20 10.17 -14.51 10.17
CA ILE A 20 10.50 -15.33 11.35
C ILE A 20 10.55 -14.45 12.59
N PHE A 21 11.27 -13.32 12.52
CA PHE A 21 11.40 -12.39 13.63
C PHE A 21 10.03 -11.86 14.07
N ALA A 22 9.18 -11.42 13.12
CA ALA A 22 7.87 -10.87 13.43
C ALA A 22 6.96 -11.89 14.13
N LEU A 23 6.97 -13.15 13.69
CA LEU A 23 6.20 -14.23 14.29
C LEU A 23 6.71 -14.63 15.68
N GLU A 24 8.02 -14.74 15.87
CA GLU A 24 8.60 -15.17 17.14
C GLU A 24 8.50 -14.09 18.22
N ASN A 25 8.52 -12.81 17.84
CA ASN A 25 8.54 -11.69 18.77
C ASN A 25 7.20 -10.94 18.86
N SER A 26 6.20 -11.31 18.07
CA SER A 26 4.92 -10.59 17.95
C SER A 26 5.11 -9.08 17.73
N THR A 27 6.14 -8.74 16.95
CA THR A 27 6.55 -7.36 16.68
C THR A 27 6.52 -7.12 15.17
N PRO A 28 5.78 -6.12 14.68
CA PRO A 28 5.68 -5.88 13.26
C PRO A 28 7.03 -5.43 12.66
N VAL A 29 7.29 -5.90 11.45
CA VAL A 29 8.43 -5.49 10.63
C VAL A 29 7.91 -4.70 9.44
N VAL A 30 8.45 -3.50 9.22
CA VAL A 30 8.18 -2.71 8.03
C VAL A 30 9.26 -2.98 6.98
N VAL A 31 8.84 -3.25 5.75
CA VAL A 31 9.70 -3.35 4.57
C VAL A 31 9.36 -2.20 3.65
N SER A 32 10.31 -1.32 3.44
CA SER A 32 10.20 -0.19 2.53
C SER A 32 10.98 -0.44 1.25
N THR A 33 10.34 -0.27 0.10
CA THR A 33 10.97 -0.38 -1.22
C THR A 33 10.80 0.91 -2.03
N ASN A 34 11.58 1.10 -3.09
CA ASN A 34 11.61 2.37 -3.81
C ASN A 34 10.26 2.71 -4.49
N THR A 35 9.66 1.77 -5.22
CA THR A 35 8.50 2.07 -6.06
C THR A 35 7.27 1.23 -5.71
N ILE A 36 6.09 1.71 -6.12
CA ILE A 36 4.84 0.93 -6.02
C ILE A 36 4.95 -0.38 -6.82
N ASN A 37 5.63 -0.39 -7.97
CA ASN A 37 5.80 -1.60 -8.75
C ASN A 37 6.62 -2.67 -8.02
N LEU A 38 7.70 -2.28 -7.33
CA LEU A 38 8.47 -3.20 -6.50
C LEU A 38 7.65 -3.69 -5.30
N GLN A 39 6.86 -2.81 -4.70
CA GLN A 39 5.93 -3.16 -3.64
C GLN A 39 4.90 -4.21 -4.12
N GLU A 40 4.33 -4.03 -5.33
CA GLU A 40 3.45 -5.01 -5.97
C GLU A 40 4.16 -6.34 -6.26
N GLN A 41 5.40 -6.30 -6.74
CA GLN A 41 6.20 -7.50 -6.98
C GLN A 41 6.42 -8.29 -5.69
N LEU A 42 6.78 -7.64 -4.60
CA LEU A 42 6.93 -8.30 -3.30
C LEU A 42 5.64 -9.00 -2.88
N MET A 43 4.48 -8.32 -3.01
CA MET A 43 3.19 -8.84 -2.59
C MET A 43 2.65 -9.95 -3.49
N SER A 44 2.82 -9.83 -4.81
CA SER A 44 2.21 -10.76 -5.78
C SER A 44 3.08 -11.95 -6.15
N LYS A 45 4.39 -11.86 -5.91
CA LYS A 45 5.36 -12.89 -6.32
C LYS A 45 6.28 -13.33 -5.19
N ASP A 46 7.14 -12.45 -4.69
CA ASP A 46 8.26 -12.84 -3.83
C ASP A 46 7.76 -13.44 -2.49
N ILE A 47 6.75 -12.81 -1.87
CA ILE A 47 6.15 -13.30 -0.62
C ILE A 47 5.38 -14.61 -0.84
N PRO A 48 4.47 -14.75 -1.81
CA PRO A 48 3.82 -16.02 -2.10
C PRO A 48 4.80 -17.15 -2.40
N ASP A 49 5.83 -16.91 -3.21
CA ASP A 49 6.86 -17.92 -3.51
C ASP A 49 7.60 -18.36 -2.25
N LEU A 50 7.99 -17.41 -1.39
CA LEU A 50 8.63 -17.70 -0.11
C LEU A 50 7.71 -18.53 0.80
N LEU A 51 6.43 -18.16 0.91
CA LEU A 51 5.46 -18.89 1.75
C LEU A 51 5.24 -20.33 1.26
N GLN A 52 5.24 -20.58 -0.06
CA GLN A 52 5.18 -21.93 -0.61
C GLN A 52 6.39 -22.77 -0.22
N VAL A 53 7.60 -22.19 -0.25
CA VAL A 53 8.84 -22.86 0.18
C VAL A 53 8.77 -23.19 1.67
N LEU A 54 8.34 -22.24 2.50
CA LEU A 54 8.19 -22.43 3.95
C LEU A 54 7.16 -23.52 4.30
N ALA A 55 6.03 -23.55 3.61
CA ALA A 55 4.99 -24.57 3.78
C ALA A 55 5.52 -25.98 3.47
N LYS A 56 6.35 -26.14 2.40
CA LYS A 56 6.98 -27.41 2.04
C LYS A 56 8.04 -27.85 3.04
N ALA A 57 8.74 -26.92 3.67
CA ALA A 57 9.81 -27.22 4.62
C ALA A 57 9.31 -27.75 5.98
N LYS A 58 7.98 -27.88 6.19
CA LYS A 58 7.33 -28.45 7.40
C LYS A 58 7.88 -27.94 8.75
N LYS A 59 8.50 -26.77 8.80
CA LYS A 59 9.11 -26.26 10.04
C LYS A 59 8.24 -25.19 10.69
N ARG A 60 7.93 -25.42 11.98
CA ARG A 60 7.60 -24.46 13.08
C ARG A 60 6.67 -23.26 12.82
N LEU A 61 6.48 -22.84 11.57
CA LEU A 61 5.57 -21.75 11.18
C LEU A 61 4.12 -22.20 10.97
N ALA A 62 3.85 -23.50 11.00
CA ALA A 62 2.56 -24.10 10.66
C ALA A 62 1.45 -23.88 11.72
N GLY A 63 1.72 -23.19 12.82
CA GLY A 63 0.74 -22.89 13.86
C GLY A 63 0.45 -21.41 14.06
N SER A 64 1.19 -20.52 13.41
CA SER A 64 1.02 -19.07 13.55
C SER A 64 0.36 -18.50 12.30
N GLU A 65 -0.74 -17.81 12.47
CA GLU A 65 -1.43 -17.12 11.37
C GLU A 65 -0.60 -15.88 10.98
N LEU A 66 0.12 -15.96 9.86
CA LEU A 66 0.94 -14.87 9.35
C LEU A 66 0.06 -13.85 8.61
N HIS A 67 -0.02 -12.65 9.15
CA HIS A 67 -0.69 -11.52 8.53
C HIS A 67 0.32 -10.60 7.84
N ILE A 68 0.12 -10.36 6.55
CA ILE A 68 0.95 -9.47 5.73
C ILE A 68 0.03 -8.41 5.15
N ALA A 69 0.44 -7.15 5.25
CA ALA A 69 -0.30 -6.03 4.71
C ALA A 69 0.56 -5.18 3.78
N GLN A 70 -0.05 -4.69 2.72
CA GLN A 70 0.48 -3.64 1.87
C GLN A 70 -0.22 -2.34 2.23
N LEU A 71 0.56 -1.28 2.45
CA LEU A 71 -0.01 0.06 2.62
C LEU A 71 0.63 1.03 1.62
N LYS A 72 -0.22 1.77 0.91
CA LYS A 72 0.17 2.79 -0.06
C LYS A 72 -0.26 4.18 0.40
N GLY A 73 0.29 5.20 -0.22
CA GLY A 73 -0.18 6.56 -0.04
C GLY A 73 -1.67 6.70 -0.37
N ARG A 74 -2.36 7.58 0.34
CA ARG A 74 -3.82 7.74 0.27
C ARG A 74 -4.36 7.95 -1.14
N SER A 75 -3.62 8.64 -2.01
CA SER A 75 -4.00 8.91 -3.40
C SER A 75 -4.11 7.65 -4.28
N ASN A 76 -3.66 6.49 -3.79
CA ASN A 76 -3.82 5.22 -4.49
C ASN A 76 -5.20 4.58 -4.24
N TYR A 77 -5.95 5.02 -3.24
CA TYR A 77 -7.25 4.45 -2.89
C TYR A 77 -8.41 5.31 -3.37
N ILE A 78 -9.45 4.67 -3.93
CA ILE A 78 -10.69 5.36 -4.26
C ILE A 78 -11.41 5.85 -3.00
N CYS A 79 -11.94 7.07 -3.05
CA CYS A 79 -12.83 7.62 -2.05
C CYS A 79 -14.29 7.54 -2.53
N LEU A 80 -15.08 6.64 -1.97
CA LEU A 80 -16.47 6.44 -2.37
C LEU A 80 -17.33 7.69 -2.22
N ARG A 81 -17.03 8.54 -1.23
CA ARG A 81 -17.73 9.81 -1.04
C ARG A 81 -17.50 10.75 -2.22
N ARG A 82 -16.25 10.92 -2.67
CA ARG A 82 -15.88 11.78 -3.81
C ARG A 82 -16.42 11.23 -5.12
N TRP A 83 -16.26 9.93 -5.33
CA TRP A 83 -16.80 9.24 -6.49
C TRP A 83 -18.33 9.38 -6.58
N ASN A 84 -19.07 9.16 -5.48
CA ASN A 84 -20.50 9.34 -5.44
C ASN A 84 -20.95 10.79 -5.70
N ALA A 85 -20.23 11.77 -5.15
CA ALA A 85 -20.51 13.17 -5.42
C ALA A 85 -20.32 13.51 -6.90
N TRP A 86 -19.20 13.05 -7.50
CA TRP A 86 -18.93 13.36 -8.90
C TRP A 86 -19.93 12.70 -9.87
N ARG A 87 -20.27 11.44 -9.66
CA ARG A 87 -21.25 10.75 -10.53
C ARG A 87 -22.67 11.34 -10.51
N GLN A 88 -23.00 12.15 -9.51
CA GLN A 88 -24.29 12.84 -9.41
C GLN A 88 -24.29 14.20 -10.12
N THR A 89 -23.16 14.65 -10.65
CA THR A 89 -23.05 15.91 -11.38
C THR A 89 -23.78 15.78 -12.72
N PRO A 90 -24.75 16.65 -13.05
CA PRO A 90 -25.42 16.62 -14.33
C PRO A 90 -24.52 17.15 -15.45
N GLY A 91 -24.74 16.68 -16.69
CA GLY A 91 -24.06 17.21 -17.88
C GLY A 91 -22.58 16.88 -17.99
N LEU A 92 -22.13 15.78 -17.41
CA LEU A 92 -20.73 15.36 -17.52
C LEU A 92 -20.32 15.05 -18.97
N PRO A 93 -19.10 15.43 -19.39
CA PRO A 93 -18.52 15.02 -20.67
C PRO A 93 -18.52 13.48 -20.83
N TRP A 94 -18.52 13.04 -22.08
CA TRP A 94 -18.54 11.60 -22.40
C TRP A 94 -17.38 10.83 -21.77
N GLU A 95 -16.16 11.37 -21.83
CA GLU A 95 -14.95 10.77 -21.27
C GLU A 95 -15.05 10.57 -19.75
N GLU A 96 -15.56 11.58 -19.05
CA GLU A 96 -15.79 11.52 -17.60
C GLU A 96 -16.88 10.50 -17.26
N SER A 97 -17.99 10.51 -18.02
CA SER A 97 -19.09 9.56 -17.84
C SER A 97 -18.62 8.12 -18.05
N ARG A 98 -17.82 7.88 -19.09
CA ARG A 98 -17.24 6.57 -19.39
C ARG A 98 -16.31 6.10 -18.25
N PHE A 99 -15.46 6.99 -17.74
CA PHE A 99 -14.57 6.67 -16.62
C PHE A 99 -15.37 6.35 -15.36
N LEU A 100 -16.38 7.12 -15.02
CA LEU A 100 -17.26 6.87 -13.86
C LEU A 100 -18.01 5.55 -13.97
N LEU A 101 -18.45 5.16 -15.16
CA LEU A 101 -19.09 3.87 -15.40
C LEU A 101 -18.11 2.71 -15.21
N ARG A 102 -16.85 2.86 -15.69
CA ARG A 102 -15.79 1.89 -15.43
C ARG A 102 -15.54 1.73 -13.94
N LEU A 103 -15.46 2.83 -13.20
CA LEU A 103 -15.32 2.79 -11.74
C LEU A 103 -16.53 2.14 -11.06
N LEU A 104 -17.77 2.34 -11.56
CA LEU A 104 -18.96 1.70 -11.02
C LEU A 104 -18.88 0.18 -11.08
N LEU A 105 -18.42 -0.37 -12.19
CA LEU A 105 -18.24 -1.81 -12.33
C LEU A 105 -17.15 -2.33 -11.40
N TRP A 106 -16.02 -1.64 -11.35
CA TRP A 106 -14.87 -2.04 -10.54
C TRP A 106 -15.12 -1.93 -9.03
N VAL A 107 -15.75 -0.85 -8.55
CA VAL A 107 -16.02 -0.65 -7.11
C VAL A 107 -16.86 -1.79 -6.51
N ASN A 108 -17.71 -2.43 -7.31
CA ASN A 108 -18.52 -3.56 -6.85
C ASN A 108 -17.72 -4.89 -6.76
N SER A 109 -16.54 -4.96 -7.35
CA SER A 109 -15.70 -6.16 -7.40
C SER A 109 -14.40 -6.06 -6.60
N THR A 110 -13.89 -4.82 -6.41
CA THR A 110 -12.63 -4.63 -5.69
C THR A 110 -12.76 -4.87 -4.19
N SER A 111 -11.76 -5.56 -3.64
CA SER A 111 -11.60 -5.69 -2.19
C SER A 111 -10.68 -4.63 -1.59
N SER A 112 -9.73 -4.11 -2.35
CA SER A 112 -8.72 -3.16 -1.87
C SER A 112 -9.05 -1.70 -2.17
N GLY A 113 -9.77 -1.42 -3.25
CA GLY A 113 -10.01 -0.07 -3.76
C GLY A 113 -8.74 0.61 -4.29
N ASP A 114 -7.70 -0.16 -4.62
CA ASP A 114 -6.41 0.32 -5.08
C ASP A 114 -6.43 0.58 -6.60
N ARG A 115 -5.98 1.76 -6.99
CA ARG A 115 -5.84 2.18 -8.38
C ARG A 115 -5.06 1.20 -9.26
N ALA A 116 -4.09 0.49 -8.70
CA ALA A 116 -3.26 -0.46 -9.45
C ALA A 116 -4.08 -1.58 -10.13
N GLU A 117 -5.25 -1.92 -9.59
CA GLU A 117 -6.15 -2.91 -10.20
C GLU A 117 -6.75 -2.46 -11.55
N LEU A 118 -6.72 -1.15 -11.86
CA LEU A 118 -7.48 -0.58 -12.96
C LEU A 118 -6.72 -0.47 -14.29
N ASN A 119 -5.39 -0.54 -14.30
CA ASN A 119 -4.60 -0.27 -15.52
C ASN A 119 -5.09 0.99 -16.27
N LEU A 120 -5.11 2.13 -15.58
CA LEU A 120 -5.61 3.39 -16.12
C LEU A 120 -4.72 3.91 -17.26
N ASN A 121 -5.32 4.34 -18.35
CA ASN A 121 -4.62 5.10 -19.36
C ASN A 121 -4.34 6.54 -18.90
N ARG A 122 -3.57 7.31 -19.71
CA ARG A 122 -3.15 8.67 -19.33
C ARG A 122 -4.32 9.59 -19.03
N ALA A 123 -5.34 9.61 -19.89
CA ALA A 123 -6.52 10.47 -19.69
C ALA A 123 -7.29 10.09 -18.40
N GLU A 124 -7.40 8.80 -18.10
CA GLU A 124 -8.03 8.32 -16.87
C GLU A 124 -7.18 8.62 -15.62
N LEU A 125 -5.84 8.61 -15.75
CA LEU A 125 -4.92 9.04 -14.68
C LEU A 125 -5.12 10.52 -14.34
N ASP A 126 -5.36 11.38 -15.34
CA ASP A 126 -5.65 12.80 -15.16
C ASP A 126 -7.00 13.03 -14.45
N LEU A 127 -7.94 12.09 -14.58
CA LEU A 127 -9.24 12.13 -13.90
C LEU A 127 -9.20 11.52 -12.48
N TRP A 128 -8.26 10.62 -12.21
CA TRP A 128 -8.16 9.90 -10.93
C TRP A 128 -8.11 10.81 -9.69
N PRO A 129 -7.40 11.97 -9.67
CA PRO A 129 -7.38 12.89 -8.54
C PRO A 129 -8.75 13.38 -8.08
N ARG A 130 -9.77 13.32 -8.94
CA ARG A 130 -11.16 13.71 -8.57
C ARG A 130 -11.86 12.69 -7.68
N VAL A 131 -11.43 11.43 -7.71
CA VAL A 131 -12.05 10.32 -6.97
C VAL A 131 -11.17 9.70 -5.89
N CYS A 132 -9.85 9.91 -5.91
CA CYS A 132 -8.97 9.34 -4.91
C CYS A 132 -9.13 9.98 -3.53
N ALA A 133 -8.68 9.29 -2.49
CA ALA A 133 -8.61 9.86 -1.15
C ALA A 133 -7.54 10.95 -1.09
N SER A 134 -7.86 12.09 -0.49
CA SER A 134 -6.94 13.20 -0.25
C SER A 134 -7.02 13.68 1.19
N GLU A 135 -6.01 14.37 1.67
CA GLU A 135 -5.97 14.89 3.04
C GLU A 135 -7.03 15.96 3.25
N ASP A 136 -7.06 16.96 2.38
CA ASP A 136 -7.93 18.13 2.47
C ASP A 136 -9.41 17.77 2.42
N ASN A 137 -9.75 16.69 1.72
CA ASN A 137 -11.14 16.31 1.49
C ASN A 137 -11.62 15.15 2.37
N CYS A 138 -10.77 14.59 3.23
CA CYS A 138 -11.18 13.48 4.09
C CYS A 138 -11.86 13.96 5.36
N VAL A 139 -13.13 13.60 5.55
CA VAL A 139 -13.90 13.93 6.76
C VAL A 139 -13.83 12.86 7.85
N THR A 140 -12.92 11.91 7.69
CA THR A 140 -12.59 10.83 8.65
C THR A 140 -13.84 10.14 9.24
N THR A 141 -13.99 10.11 10.55
CA THR A 141 -15.10 9.45 11.28
C THR A 141 -16.50 10.01 10.95
N ARG A 142 -16.59 11.21 10.39
CA ARG A 142 -17.87 11.82 9.95
C ARG A 142 -18.29 11.36 8.54
N CYS A 143 -17.51 10.49 7.89
CA CYS A 143 -17.82 9.98 6.56
C CYS A 143 -18.85 8.85 6.62
N ASN A 144 -19.90 8.90 5.79
CA ASN A 144 -20.93 7.86 5.71
C ASN A 144 -20.36 6.48 5.28
N TYR A 145 -19.15 6.44 4.73
CA TYR A 145 -18.46 5.20 4.34
C TYR A 145 -17.50 4.70 5.42
N TYR A 146 -17.31 5.46 6.51
CA TYR A 146 -16.46 5.04 7.62
C TYR A 146 -17.26 4.16 8.60
N PRO A 147 -16.64 3.11 9.16
CA PRO A 147 -15.32 2.54 8.84
C PRO A 147 -15.38 1.51 7.69
N ALA A 148 -16.47 0.77 7.54
CA ALA A 148 -16.54 -0.46 6.76
C ALA A 148 -16.39 -0.24 5.24
N GLY A 149 -16.93 0.84 4.70
CA GLY A 149 -16.87 1.16 3.27
C GLY A 149 -15.62 1.95 2.86
N CYS A 150 -14.77 2.38 3.79
CA CYS A 150 -13.60 3.19 3.47
C CYS A 150 -12.38 2.29 3.17
N PHE A 151 -11.98 2.19 1.91
CA PHE A 151 -10.84 1.37 1.49
C PHE A 151 -9.53 1.79 2.15
N LEU A 152 -9.23 3.09 2.23
CA LEU A 152 -8.04 3.58 2.93
C LEU A 152 -8.04 3.19 4.41
N TYR A 153 -9.18 3.32 5.08
CA TYR A 153 -9.27 2.93 6.49
C TYR A 153 -9.06 1.43 6.67
N ARG A 154 -9.68 0.59 5.83
CA ARG A 154 -9.49 -0.86 5.86
C ARG A 154 -8.04 -1.26 5.64
N ALA A 155 -7.37 -0.64 4.64
CA ALA A 155 -5.94 -0.88 4.40
C ALA A 155 -5.09 -0.56 5.63
N ARG A 156 -5.37 0.55 6.32
CA ARG A 156 -4.69 0.91 7.57
C ARG A 156 -4.98 -0.07 8.71
N GLN A 157 -6.22 -0.53 8.83
CA GLN A 157 -6.58 -1.52 9.84
C GLN A 157 -5.89 -2.87 9.60
N MET A 158 -5.78 -3.30 8.34
CA MET A 158 -5.02 -4.49 7.98
C MET A 158 -3.53 -4.33 8.35
N ALA A 159 -2.95 -3.16 8.12
CA ALA A 159 -1.57 -2.87 8.50
C ALA A 159 -1.36 -2.89 10.03
N GLN A 160 -2.34 -2.42 10.82
CA GLN A 160 -2.26 -2.44 12.29
C GLN A 160 -2.19 -3.86 12.87
N GLY A 161 -2.81 -4.83 12.21
CA GLY A 161 -2.78 -6.24 12.65
C GLY A 161 -1.71 -7.08 11.95
N ALA A 162 -0.85 -6.50 11.13
CA ALA A 162 0.09 -7.25 10.30
C ALA A 162 1.42 -7.52 11.02
N HIS A 163 1.99 -8.70 10.76
CA HIS A 163 3.35 -9.07 11.15
C HIS A 163 4.39 -8.47 10.20
N LEU A 164 4.06 -8.37 8.90
CA LEU A 164 4.89 -7.75 7.88
C LEU A 164 4.10 -6.67 7.16
N ILE A 165 4.65 -5.46 7.07
CA ILE A 165 4.02 -4.33 6.41
C ILE A 165 4.91 -3.86 5.28
N VAL A 166 4.41 -3.96 4.05
CA VAL A 166 5.15 -3.54 2.85
C VAL A 166 4.69 -2.15 2.44
N VAL A 167 5.62 -1.20 2.34
CA VAL A 167 5.39 0.20 1.96
C VAL A 167 6.37 0.65 0.88
N ASN A 168 6.18 1.82 0.30
CA ASN A 168 7.22 2.48 -0.49
C ASN A 168 7.93 3.58 0.32
N HIS A 169 9.10 4.04 -0.17
CA HIS A 169 9.89 5.07 0.51
C HIS A 169 9.13 6.37 0.71
N ALA A 170 8.34 6.79 -0.28
CA ALA A 170 7.51 8.00 -0.17
C ALA A 170 6.55 7.95 1.02
N LEU A 171 5.88 6.80 1.24
CA LEU A 171 4.97 6.64 2.37
C LEU A 171 5.73 6.57 3.70
N LEU A 172 6.86 5.88 3.76
CA LEU A 172 7.72 5.81 4.94
C LEU A 172 8.18 7.21 5.36
N LEU A 173 8.69 8.01 4.42
CA LEU A 173 9.16 9.37 4.67
C LEU A 173 8.00 10.31 5.05
N SER A 174 6.84 10.17 4.39
CA SER A 174 5.63 10.91 4.75
C SER A 174 5.13 10.58 6.16
N ASP A 175 5.31 9.34 6.62
CA ASP A 175 4.99 8.93 7.99
C ASP A 175 5.95 9.59 9.00
N LEU A 176 7.25 9.58 8.71
CA LEU A 176 8.26 10.25 9.54
C LEU A 176 8.01 11.76 9.63
N ALA A 177 7.68 12.41 8.51
CA ALA A 177 7.34 13.84 8.47
C ALA A 177 6.10 14.18 9.32
N LYS A 178 5.17 13.22 9.49
CA LYS A 178 3.94 13.35 10.28
C LYS A 178 4.04 12.71 11.67
N SER A 179 5.25 12.54 12.18
CA SER A 179 5.52 11.98 13.52
C SER A 179 4.91 10.59 13.75
N GLY A 180 4.96 9.72 12.74
CA GLY A 180 4.51 8.33 12.86
C GLY A 180 3.00 8.16 12.94
N SER A 181 2.22 9.00 12.27
CA SER A 181 0.76 8.98 12.33
C SER A 181 0.06 8.16 11.23
N ILE A 182 0.83 7.62 10.28
CA ILE A 182 0.31 6.91 9.11
C ILE A 182 0.47 5.40 9.26
N LEU A 183 1.66 4.96 9.67
CA LEU A 183 1.99 3.55 9.90
C LEU A 183 1.66 3.15 11.36
N PRO A 184 1.38 1.87 11.62
CA PRO A 184 1.36 1.39 13.00
C PRO A 184 2.74 1.47 13.63
N GLU A 185 2.81 1.40 14.96
CA GLU A 185 4.09 1.37 15.67
C GLU A 185 4.93 0.14 15.23
N TYR A 186 6.19 0.38 14.90
CA TYR A 186 7.14 -0.65 14.49
C TYR A 186 8.53 -0.38 15.07
N HIS A 187 9.29 -1.45 15.32
CA HIS A 187 10.65 -1.34 15.86
C HIS A 187 11.72 -1.91 14.92
N ARG A 188 11.30 -2.50 13.81
CA ARG A 188 12.20 -3.08 12.81
C ARG A 188 11.81 -2.59 11.42
N LEU A 189 12.81 -2.13 10.71
CA LEU A 189 12.68 -1.59 9.36
C LEU A 189 13.72 -2.23 8.44
N VAL A 190 13.28 -2.70 7.30
CA VAL A 190 14.11 -3.07 6.17
C VAL A 190 13.93 -2.02 5.08
N VAL A 191 15.02 -1.47 4.59
CA VAL A 191 15.01 -0.52 3.47
C VAL A 191 15.65 -1.23 2.28
N ASP A 192 14.84 -1.63 1.32
CA ASP A 192 15.28 -2.20 0.05
C ASP A 192 15.56 -1.07 -0.95
N GLU A 193 16.55 -1.23 -1.85
CA GLU A 193 17.00 -0.19 -2.78
C GLU A 193 17.37 1.14 -2.05
N ALA A 194 18.03 1.03 -0.90
CA ALA A 194 18.33 2.14 0.01
C ALA A 194 19.09 3.32 -0.64
N HIS A 195 19.78 3.07 -1.77
CA HIS A 195 20.46 4.12 -2.54
C HIS A 195 19.49 5.16 -3.14
N ARG A 196 18.18 4.85 -3.21
CA ARG A 196 17.14 5.78 -3.67
C ARG A 196 16.50 6.58 -2.55
N LEU A 197 16.77 6.23 -1.30
CA LEU A 197 16.11 6.85 -0.16
C LEU A 197 16.47 8.34 -0.01
N GLU A 198 17.70 8.72 -0.36
CA GLU A 198 18.15 10.12 -0.29
C GLU A 198 17.42 11.00 -1.31
N GLU A 199 17.30 10.52 -2.55
CA GLU A 199 16.55 11.21 -3.61
C GLU A 199 15.09 11.41 -3.19
N GLU A 200 14.43 10.34 -2.75
CA GLU A 200 13.04 10.38 -2.28
C GLU A 200 12.87 11.27 -1.03
N ALA A 201 13.86 11.29 -0.12
CA ALA A 201 13.81 12.15 1.06
C ALA A 201 13.90 13.63 0.67
N THR A 202 14.68 13.97 -0.33
CA THR A 202 14.76 15.35 -0.86
C THR A 202 13.41 15.77 -1.43
N ASP A 203 12.75 14.90 -2.19
CA ASP A 203 11.45 15.19 -2.80
C ASP A 203 10.32 15.30 -1.75
N GLN A 204 10.35 14.49 -0.69
CA GLN A 204 9.28 14.44 0.33
C GLN A 204 9.49 15.43 1.49
N LEU A 205 10.73 15.77 1.85
CA LEU A 205 11.09 16.54 3.02
C LEU A 205 11.83 17.83 2.66
N GLY A 206 12.26 17.99 1.41
CA GLY A 206 12.94 19.19 0.93
C GLY A 206 12.04 20.40 1.01
N TYR A 207 12.59 21.53 1.47
CA TYR A 207 11.94 22.83 1.36
C TYR A 207 12.29 23.41 -0.02
N GLU A 208 11.28 23.84 -0.78
CA GLU A 208 11.48 24.74 -1.92
C GLU A 208 11.83 26.15 -1.45
#